data_a004730b30d7f1023e0bf963a45df9d6
#
_entry.id   a004730b30d7f1023e0bf963a45df9d6
#
_cell.length_a   1.000
_cell.length_b   1.000
_cell.length_c   1.000
_cell.angle_alpha   90.00
_cell.angle_beta   90.00
_cell.angle_gamma   90.00
#
_symmetry.space_group_name_H-M   'P 1'
#
loop_
_entity.id
_entity.type
_entity.pdbx_description
1 polymer ?
#
loop_
_entity_poly.entity_id
_entity_poly.type
_entity_poly.pdbx_seq_one_letter_code
_entity_poly.pdbx_strand_id
1 'polypeptide(L)'
;MQYHSLLFASALFVAACSSEPAGPKTDADYEQDVILGMHDALLSDIDALHRSARAIVAAAPTHAWDADADAASITAMQNAWLAARAAYERTEGALAPLFPDIDAEIDARYDDFMESLSPDGDEDLFDGQGVTGMHAIERILYAPTTPADVIALESTLEGYKAAAWPGTDEHALAFKNELCQKLVTDTGTLEAQWAPSAIDLQGSFDGLIALMNEQREKVNKAASEEEESRYAQRTMADIRDNLSGTKKIYGLFRPWLGTKSDGKAVDGDVQAAFDGLAAAYAAVEGDAIPVPPADWSSESPSAAALATPFGELYTAVQAAVDPNRPGSAVDGMNRAAIALGFQQFVP
;
A
#
# COMPACT_ATOMS: atom_id res chain seq x y z
N MET A 1 -2.16 42.13 -79.73
CA MET A 1 -1.80 41.14 -78.70
C MET A 1 -2.66 41.40 -77.47
N GLN A 2 -3.74 40.67 -77.33
CA GLN A 2 -4.65 40.81 -76.22
C GLN A 2 -4.34 39.68 -75.18
N TYR A 3 -3.99 40.04 -73.97
CA TYR A 3 -3.81 39.10 -72.86
C TYR A 3 -5.13 38.93 -72.12
N HIS A 4 -5.64 37.70 -72.07
CA HIS A 4 -6.78 37.34 -71.29
C HIS A 4 -6.28 36.83 -69.93
N SER A 5 -6.63 37.55 -68.86
CA SER A 5 -6.40 37.10 -67.49
C SER A 5 -7.53 36.22 -67.03
N LEU A 6 -7.23 34.94 -66.73
CA LEU A 6 -8.16 33.98 -66.09
C LEU A 6 -8.02 34.16 -64.55
N LEU A 7 -9.10 34.58 -63.94
CA LEU A 7 -9.29 34.60 -62.45
C LEU A 7 -9.78 33.20 -62.03
N PHE A 8 -8.93 32.49 -61.27
CA PHE A 8 -9.33 31.27 -60.56
C PHE A 8 -9.93 31.69 -59.19
N ALA A 9 -11.24 31.45 -59.04
CA ALA A 9 -11.92 31.57 -57.74
C ALA A 9 -11.73 30.25 -56.98
N SER A 10 -10.90 30.25 -55.92
CA SER A 10 -10.77 29.14 -54.98
C SER A 10 -11.91 29.20 -53.97
N ALA A 11 -12.86 28.28 -54.05
CA ALA A 11 -13.88 28.10 -53.07
C ALA A 11 -13.28 27.34 -51.84
N LEU A 12 -13.11 28.05 -50.70
CA LEU A 12 -12.81 27.39 -49.43
C LEU A 12 -14.07 26.70 -48.95
N PHE A 13 -14.08 25.36 -48.96
CA PHE A 13 -15.03 24.59 -48.21
C PHE A 13 -14.59 24.56 -46.73
N VAL A 14 -15.24 25.33 -45.89
CA VAL A 14 -15.15 25.22 -44.43
C VAL A 14 -16.03 24.03 -44.05
N ALA A 15 -15.43 22.86 -43.85
CA ALA A 15 -16.08 21.73 -43.22
C ALA A 15 -16.32 22.11 -41.74
N ALA A 16 -17.53 22.54 -41.42
CA ALA A 16 -17.97 22.64 -40.05
C ALA A 16 -18.12 21.22 -39.50
N CYS A 17 -17.12 20.76 -38.73
CA CYS A 17 -17.29 19.61 -37.85
C CYS A 17 -18.34 19.97 -36.81
N SER A 18 -19.60 19.65 -37.04
CA SER A 18 -20.61 19.62 -36.02
C SER A 18 -20.26 18.45 -35.09
N SER A 19 -19.64 18.74 -33.95
CA SER A 19 -19.59 17.76 -32.84
C SER A 19 -21.05 17.56 -32.38
N GLU A 20 -21.62 16.43 -32.72
CA GLU A 20 -22.85 16.01 -32.06
C GLU A 20 -22.60 16.04 -30.53
N PRO A 21 -23.54 16.53 -29.72
CA PRO A 21 -23.42 16.43 -28.29
C PRO A 21 -23.25 14.94 -27.92
N ALA A 22 -22.19 14.61 -27.21
CA ALA A 22 -21.95 13.25 -26.74
C ALA A 22 -23.21 12.78 -26.00
N GLY A 23 -23.72 11.61 -26.36
CA GLY A 23 -24.84 10.98 -25.67
C GLY A 23 -24.51 10.75 -24.18
N PRO A 24 -25.49 10.38 -23.35
CA PRO A 24 -25.22 10.02 -21.96
C PRO A 24 -24.24 8.86 -21.91
N LYS A 25 -23.26 8.93 -21.00
CA LYS A 25 -22.26 7.86 -20.79
C LYS A 25 -22.96 6.55 -20.45
N THR A 26 -22.45 5.47 -21.02
CA THR A 26 -22.83 4.10 -20.68
C THR A 26 -21.96 3.57 -19.52
N ASP A 27 -22.33 2.41 -18.95
CA ASP A 27 -21.50 1.75 -17.94
C ASP A 27 -20.08 1.45 -18.47
N ALA A 28 -19.96 1.00 -19.73
CA ALA A 28 -18.68 0.76 -20.38
C ALA A 28 -17.81 2.03 -20.50
N ASP A 29 -18.40 3.20 -20.69
CA ASP A 29 -17.67 4.46 -20.71
C ASP A 29 -17.13 4.80 -19.31
N TYR A 30 -17.90 4.52 -18.24
CA TYR A 30 -17.46 4.70 -16.86
C TYR A 30 -16.38 3.69 -16.47
N GLU A 31 -16.50 2.41 -16.85
CA GLU A 31 -15.46 1.39 -16.67
C GLU A 31 -14.12 1.85 -17.27
N GLN A 32 -14.17 2.33 -18.50
CA GLN A 32 -12.98 2.84 -19.18
C GLN A 32 -12.40 4.07 -18.47
N ASP A 33 -13.23 5.00 -18.01
CA ASP A 33 -12.79 6.17 -17.23
C ASP A 33 -12.09 5.74 -15.92
N VAL A 34 -12.63 4.74 -15.23
CA VAL A 34 -12.04 4.22 -13.98
C VAL A 34 -10.71 3.55 -14.26
N ILE A 35 -10.62 2.72 -15.31
CA ILE A 35 -9.35 2.06 -15.70
C ILE A 35 -8.27 3.10 -15.99
N LEU A 36 -8.56 4.08 -16.83
CA LEU A 36 -7.59 5.13 -17.17
C LEU A 36 -7.28 6.00 -15.95
N GLY A 37 -8.28 6.36 -15.17
CA GLY A 37 -8.10 7.14 -13.95
C GLY A 37 -7.26 6.39 -12.91
N MET A 38 -7.45 5.08 -12.74
CA MET A 38 -6.66 4.26 -11.83
C MET A 38 -5.23 4.14 -12.30
N HIS A 39 -5.03 3.86 -13.60
CA HIS A 39 -3.69 3.83 -14.19
C HIS A 39 -2.93 5.13 -13.89
N ASP A 40 -3.50 6.28 -14.21
CA ASP A 40 -2.84 7.58 -14.03
C ASP A 40 -2.66 7.96 -12.56
N ALA A 41 -3.64 7.60 -11.71
CA ALA A 41 -3.60 7.92 -10.29
C ALA A 41 -2.48 7.17 -9.56
N LEU A 42 -2.27 5.89 -9.87
CA LEU A 42 -1.29 5.04 -9.19
C LEU A 42 0.11 5.09 -9.80
N LEU A 43 0.23 5.48 -11.08
CA LEU A 43 1.52 5.55 -11.77
C LEU A 43 2.55 6.39 -10.99
N SER A 44 2.13 7.49 -10.37
CA SER A 44 3.03 8.35 -9.60
C SER A 44 3.53 7.70 -8.30
N ASP A 45 2.72 6.85 -7.67
CA ASP A 45 3.08 6.12 -6.45
C ASP A 45 3.97 4.92 -6.80
N ILE A 46 3.67 4.19 -7.87
CA ILE A 46 4.50 3.09 -8.40
C ILE A 46 5.89 3.59 -8.80
N ASP A 47 5.98 4.71 -9.54
CA ASP A 47 7.25 5.37 -9.89
C ASP A 47 7.99 5.87 -8.63
N ALA A 48 7.27 6.39 -7.62
CA ALA A 48 7.88 6.80 -6.36
C ALA A 48 8.45 5.60 -5.58
N LEU A 49 7.74 4.46 -5.55
CA LEU A 49 8.21 3.21 -4.95
C LEU A 49 9.52 2.76 -5.61
N HIS A 50 9.53 2.63 -6.94
CA HIS A 50 10.72 2.21 -7.68
C HIS A 50 11.90 3.19 -7.52
N ARG A 51 11.67 4.50 -7.60
CA ARG A 51 12.72 5.50 -7.35
C ARG A 51 13.27 5.43 -5.93
N SER A 52 12.43 5.18 -4.94
CA SER A 52 12.84 5.07 -3.55
C SER A 52 13.66 3.79 -3.31
N ALA A 53 13.29 2.67 -3.91
CA ALA A 53 14.13 1.46 -3.91
C ALA A 53 15.53 1.72 -4.48
N ARG A 54 15.62 2.42 -5.61
CA ARG A 54 16.91 2.84 -6.19
C ARG A 54 17.69 3.79 -5.28
N ALA A 55 17.00 4.66 -4.53
CA ALA A 55 17.66 5.59 -3.60
C ALA A 55 18.27 4.85 -2.40
N ILE A 56 17.66 3.75 -1.93
CA ILE A 56 18.24 2.87 -0.91
C ILE A 56 19.58 2.31 -1.43
N VAL A 57 19.58 1.70 -2.62
CA VAL A 57 20.81 1.16 -3.24
C VAL A 57 21.88 2.25 -3.41
N ALA A 58 21.48 3.43 -3.87
CA ALA A 58 22.43 4.52 -4.08
C ALA A 58 23.10 5.00 -2.79
N ALA A 59 22.38 5.01 -1.67
CA ALA A 59 22.87 5.46 -0.37
C ALA A 59 23.66 4.37 0.39
N ALA A 60 23.45 3.08 0.09
CA ALA A 60 24.05 1.98 0.84
C ALA A 60 25.59 1.97 0.77
N PRO A 61 26.31 1.96 1.93
CA PRO A 61 27.74 1.82 1.98
C PRO A 61 28.20 0.46 1.39
N THR A 62 29.47 0.38 0.97
CA THR A 62 30.08 -0.83 0.40
C THR A 62 31.17 -1.41 1.29
N HIS A 63 31.21 -1.01 2.54
CA HIS A 63 32.12 -1.46 3.58
C HIS A 63 31.33 -1.78 4.84
N ALA A 64 31.93 -2.46 5.80
CA ALA A 64 31.33 -2.72 7.11
C ALA A 64 30.77 -1.41 7.71
N TRP A 65 29.49 -1.42 8.12
CA TRP A 65 28.81 -0.19 8.54
C TRP A 65 29.29 0.26 9.93
N ASP A 66 29.48 1.57 10.06
CA ASP A 66 29.84 2.23 11.29
C ASP A 66 28.80 3.30 11.66
N ALA A 67 28.36 3.31 12.92
CA ALA A 67 27.28 4.17 13.38
C ALA A 67 27.57 5.68 13.21
N ASP A 68 28.82 6.08 13.36
CA ASP A 68 29.22 7.49 13.30
C ASP A 68 29.64 7.87 11.86
N ALA A 69 30.45 7.04 11.23
CA ALA A 69 30.98 7.31 9.89
C ALA A 69 29.89 7.22 8.81
N ASP A 70 28.93 6.30 8.94
CA ASP A 70 27.87 6.07 7.96
C ASP A 70 26.52 6.69 8.34
N ALA A 71 26.42 7.47 9.42
CA ALA A 71 25.17 8.05 9.90
C ALA A 71 24.35 8.75 8.83
N ALA A 72 24.99 9.49 7.93
CA ALA A 72 24.32 10.18 6.83
C ALA A 72 23.76 9.20 5.78
N SER A 73 24.51 8.14 5.45
CA SER A 73 24.08 7.10 4.50
C SER A 73 22.93 6.28 5.07
N ILE A 74 23.02 5.87 6.34
CA ILE A 74 21.97 5.13 7.05
C ILE A 74 20.68 5.97 7.10
N THR A 75 20.77 7.24 7.48
CA THR A 75 19.61 8.16 7.48
C THR A 75 19.03 8.32 6.09
N ALA A 76 19.86 8.42 5.04
CA ALA A 76 19.38 8.52 3.68
C ALA A 76 18.63 7.25 3.22
N MET A 77 19.15 6.06 3.58
CA MET A 77 18.46 4.79 3.33
C MET A 77 17.13 4.68 4.08
N GLN A 78 17.11 5.04 5.37
CA GLN A 78 15.89 5.05 6.18
C GLN A 78 14.83 5.98 5.58
N ASN A 79 15.20 7.20 5.18
CA ASN A 79 14.28 8.13 4.51
C ASN A 79 13.77 7.60 3.16
N ALA A 80 14.63 6.94 2.40
CA ALA A 80 14.24 6.31 1.13
C ALA A 80 13.29 5.13 1.37
N TRP A 81 13.54 4.32 2.41
CA TRP A 81 12.66 3.23 2.81
C TRP A 81 11.28 3.76 3.24
N LEU A 82 11.24 4.80 4.09
CA LEU A 82 9.98 5.46 4.48
C LEU A 82 9.17 5.96 3.28
N ALA A 83 9.86 6.52 2.26
CA ALA A 83 9.20 6.97 1.04
C ALA A 83 8.70 5.80 0.17
N ALA A 84 9.46 4.70 0.11
CA ALA A 84 9.05 3.48 -0.58
C ALA A 84 7.80 2.87 0.08
N ARG A 85 7.82 2.74 1.42
CA ARG A 85 6.71 2.20 2.20
C ARG A 85 5.44 3.02 2.01
N ALA A 86 5.53 4.35 2.16
CA ALA A 86 4.38 5.24 1.95
C ALA A 86 3.80 5.15 0.52
N ALA A 87 4.64 4.97 -0.48
CA ALA A 87 4.19 4.81 -1.87
C ALA A 87 3.50 3.45 -2.09
N TYR A 88 4.05 2.37 -1.54
CA TYR A 88 3.46 1.04 -1.59
C TYR A 88 2.09 1.01 -0.91
N GLU A 89 1.97 1.47 0.33
CA GLU A 89 0.73 1.48 1.10
C GLU A 89 -0.43 2.20 0.39
N ARG A 90 -0.12 3.25 -0.36
CA ARG A 90 -1.14 3.96 -1.16
C ARG A 90 -1.60 3.19 -2.39
N THR A 91 -0.89 2.15 -2.79
CA THR A 91 -1.21 1.32 -3.96
C THR A 91 -1.71 -0.07 -3.59
N GLU A 92 -1.41 -0.57 -2.39
CA GLU A 92 -1.58 -1.94 -1.93
C GLU A 92 -2.97 -2.52 -2.25
N GLY A 93 -4.05 -1.84 -1.89
CA GLY A 93 -5.40 -2.35 -2.10
C GLY A 93 -5.78 -2.63 -3.56
N ALA A 94 -5.14 -1.96 -4.53
CA ALA A 94 -5.33 -2.26 -5.95
C ALA A 94 -4.22 -3.16 -6.50
N LEU A 95 -3.01 -3.04 -5.97
CA LEU A 95 -1.81 -3.72 -6.46
C LEU A 95 -1.82 -5.21 -6.08
N ALA A 96 -2.08 -5.53 -4.83
CA ALA A 96 -2.06 -6.90 -4.32
C ALA A 96 -2.93 -7.87 -5.14
N PRO A 97 -4.21 -7.57 -5.45
CA PRO A 97 -5.02 -8.46 -6.29
C PRO A 97 -4.62 -8.51 -7.76
N LEU A 98 -3.99 -7.44 -8.30
CA LEU A 98 -3.59 -7.39 -9.71
C LEU A 98 -2.23 -8.05 -9.96
N PHE A 99 -1.31 -8.00 -9.00
CA PHE A 99 0.07 -8.49 -9.10
C PHE A 99 0.48 -9.26 -7.84
N PRO A 100 -0.26 -10.32 -7.44
CA PRO A 100 -0.05 -10.98 -6.15
C PRO A 100 1.36 -11.56 -5.97
N ASP A 101 1.98 -12.05 -7.02
CA ASP A 101 3.35 -12.59 -6.94
C ASP A 101 4.39 -11.48 -6.69
N ILE A 102 4.22 -10.32 -7.34
CA ILE A 102 5.12 -9.16 -7.15
C ILE A 102 4.87 -8.52 -5.78
N ASP A 103 3.63 -8.44 -5.37
CA ASP A 103 3.22 -7.96 -4.06
C ASP A 103 3.89 -8.77 -2.94
N ALA A 104 3.77 -10.10 -3.00
CA ALA A 104 4.40 -11.00 -2.05
C ALA A 104 5.93 -10.85 -1.98
N GLU A 105 6.60 -10.56 -3.11
CA GLU A 105 8.05 -10.34 -3.14
C GLU A 105 8.46 -8.98 -2.54
N ILE A 106 7.62 -7.95 -2.70
CA ILE A 106 7.89 -6.60 -2.20
C ILE A 106 7.60 -6.50 -0.70
N ASP A 107 6.54 -7.14 -0.21
CA ASP A 107 5.99 -6.96 1.14
C ASP A 107 6.18 -8.17 2.06
N ALA A 108 7.00 -9.16 1.68
CA ALA A 108 7.27 -10.34 2.48
C ALA A 108 7.80 -9.99 3.88
N ARG A 109 7.23 -10.60 4.93
CA ARG A 109 7.64 -10.41 6.32
C ARG A 109 8.52 -11.55 6.81
N TYR A 110 9.40 -11.23 7.76
CA TYR A 110 10.38 -12.19 8.28
C TYR A 110 9.72 -13.37 8.99
N ASP A 111 8.72 -13.14 9.81
CA ASP A 111 7.99 -14.18 10.55
C ASP A 111 7.22 -15.10 9.60
N ASP A 112 6.42 -14.55 8.69
CA ASP A 112 5.65 -15.32 7.70
C ASP A 112 6.58 -16.22 6.86
N PHE A 113 7.74 -15.67 6.47
CA PHE A 113 8.73 -16.41 5.71
C PHE A 113 9.34 -17.53 6.55
N MET A 114 9.78 -17.24 7.79
CA MET A 114 10.41 -18.23 8.67
C MET A 114 9.46 -19.37 9.04
N GLU A 115 8.17 -19.10 9.20
CA GLU A 115 7.16 -20.14 9.43
C GLU A 115 6.92 -21.03 8.20
N SER A 116 7.12 -20.50 7.01
CA SER A 116 6.95 -21.24 5.74
C SER A 116 8.18 -22.01 5.31
N LEU A 117 9.36 -21.70 5.88
CA LEU A 117 10.62 -22.35 5.54
C LEU A 117 10.71 -23.78 6.10
N SER A 118 11.41 -24.60 5.35
CA SER A 118 12.07 -25.80 5.83
C SER A 118 13.09 -25.47 6.94
N PRO A 119 13.42 -26.41 7.86
CA PRO A 119 14.18 -26.15 9.09
C PRO A 119 15.58 -25.52 8.93
N ASP A 120 16.03 -25.29 7.71
CA ASP A 120 17.35 -24.73 7.47
C ASP A 120 17.43 -23.18 7.66
N GLY A 121 16.26 -22.50 7.76
CA GLY A 121 16.21 -21.04 7.97
C GLY A 121 16.78 -20.24 6.80
N ASP A 122 16.95 -18.94 7.00
CA ASP A 122 17.63 -18.04 6.08
C ASP A 122 19.15 -18.03 6.44
N GLU A 123 20.02 -18.49 5.54
CA GLU A 123 21.44 -18.61 5.82
C GLU A 123 22.18 -17.27 5.80
N ASP A 124 21.78 -16.33 4.95
CA ASP A 124 22.38 -15.00 4.81
C ASP A 124 21.33 -13.91 4.71
N LEU A 125 21.13 -13.12 5.77
CA LEU A 125 20.14 -12.04 5.84
C LEU A 125 20.42 -10.87 4.88
N PHE A 126 21.56 -10.85 4.20
CA PHE A 126 22.00 -9.74 3.35
C PHE A 126 21.90 -10.04 1.86
N ASP A 127 21.71 -11.29 1.48
CA ASP A 127 21.63 -11.66 0.07
C ASP A 127 20.24 -11.46 -0.54
N GLY A 128 20.06 -11.79 -1.80
CA GLY A 128 18.79 -11.66 -2.52
C GLY A 128 17.93 -12.93 -2.47
N GLN A 129 18.18 -13.83 -1.53
CA GLN A 129 17.46 -15.08 -1.34
C GLN A 129 16.83 -15.10 0.06
N GLY A 130 15.97 -16.09 0.32
CA GLY A 130 15.35 -16.18 1.63
C GLY A 130 14.37 -15.03 1.87
N VAL A 131 14.51 -14.35 3.01
CA VAL A 131 13.67 -13.19 3.36
C VAL A 131 14.10 -11.96 2.57
N THR A 132 13.26 -11.49 1.68
CA THR A 132 13.52 -10.33 0.82
C THR A 132 12.43 -9.25 0.98
N GLY A 133 12.44 -8.22 0.13
CA GLY A 133 11.43 -7.16 0.14
C GLY A 133 11.70 -6.03 1.13
N MET A 134 10.66 -5.22 1.35
CA MET A 134 10.79 -4.00 2.16
C MET A 134 11.04 -4.31 3.64
N HIS A 135 10.41 -5.34 4.19
CA HIS A 135 10.55 -5.65 5.61
C HIS A 135 11.89 -6.32 5.96
N ALA A 136 12.50 -7.08 5.02
CA ALA A 136 13.86 -7.55 5.20
C ALA A 136 14.86 -6.40 5.27
N ILE A 137 14.72 -5.41 4.38
CA ILE A 137 15.55 -4.19 4.38
C ILE A 137 15.29 -3.38 5.65
N GLU A 138 14.04 -3.19 6.05
CA GLU A 138 13.63 -2.50 7.29
C GLU A 138 14.32 -3.12 8.50
N ARG A 139 14.22 -4.43 8.62
CA ARG A 139 14.78 -5.21 9.73
C ARG A 139 16.29 -4.96 9.91
N ILE A 140 17.03 -4.84 8.82
CA ILE A 140 18.46 -4.53 8.86
C ILE A 140 18.70 -3.04 9.15
N LEU A 141 17.99 -2.13 8.49
CA LEU A 141 18.17 -0.68 8.66
C LEU A 141 17.90 -0.21 10.09
N TYR A 142 16.94 -0.83 10.76
CA TYR A 142 16.52 -0.46 12.12
C TYR A 142 17.06 -1.42 13.19
N ALA A 143 17.94 -2.36 12.85
CA ALA A 143 18.45 -3.39 13.76
C ALA A 143 18.92 -2.84 15.13
N PRO A 144 19.65 -1.72 15.24
CA PRO A 144 20.06 -1.19 16.55
C PRO A 144 18.94 -0.63 17.40
N THR A 145 17.78 -0.37 16.83
CA THR A 145 16.62 0.26 17.47
C THR A 145 15.40 -0.64 17.51
N THR A 146 15.51 -1.87 17.03
CA THR A 146 14.42 -2.86 17.08
C THR A 146 13.89 -3.01 18.50
N PRO A 147 12.55 -2.91 18.73
CA PRO A 147 11.96 -3.08 20.05
C PRO A 147 12.31 -4.45 20.66
N ALA A 148 12.51 -4.47 21.98
CA ALA A 148 12.89 -5.70 22.68
C ALA A 148 11.84 -6.79 22.59
N ASP A 149 10.55 -6.41 22.53
CA ASP A 149 9.44 -7.36 22.44
C ASP A 149 9.37 -8.00 21.03
N VAL A 150 9.69 -7.24 19.98
CA VAL A 150 9.85 -7.77 18.60
C VAL A 150 11.00 -8.79 18.55
N ILE A 151 12.14 -8.47 19.18
CA ILE A 151 13.27 -9.42 19.28
C ILE A 151 12.85 -10.67 20.06
N ALA A 152 12.08 -10.52 21.13
CA ALA A 152 11.59 -11.64 21.93
C ALA A 152 10.66 -12.55 21.11
N LEU A 153 9.73 -11.99 20.34
CA LEU A 153 8.88 -12.74 19.41
C LEU A 153 9.71 -13.50 18.39
N GLU A 154 10.55 -12.81 17.62
CA GLU A 154 11.34 -13.44 16.55
C GLU A 154 12.29 -14.53 17.07
N SER A 155 12.83 -14.37 18.28
CA SER A 155 13.72 -15.36 18.88
C SER A 155 13.05 -16.71 19.18
N THR A 156 11.72 -16.78 19.10
CA THR A 156 10.96 -18.03 19.20
C THR A 156 10.89 -18.82 17.89
N LEU A 157 11.19 -18.17 16.75
CA LEU A 157 11.13 -18.80 15.43
C LEU A 157 12.30 -19.75 15.23
N GLU A 158 12.02 -20.91 14.64
CA GLU A 158 13.07 -21.87 14.28
C GLU A 158 13.99 -21.26 13.20
N GLY A 159 15.31 -21.37 13.39
CA GLY A 159 16.28 -20.76 12.49
C GLY A 159 16.49 -19.26 12.66
N TYR A 160 15.92 -18.65 13.72
CA TYR A 160 16.09 -17.23 13.97
C TYR A 160 17.56 -16.78 13.95
N LYS A 161 17.81 -15.67 13.25
CA LYS A 161 19.07 -14.93 13.30
C LYS A 161 18.80 -13.48 13.69
N ALA A 162 19.54 -12.99 14.67
CA ALA A 162 19.40 -11.61 15.11
C ALA A 162 19.70 -10.63 13.97
N ALA A 163 18.84 -9.63 13.81
CA ALA A 163 19.10 -8.54 12.89
C ALA A 163 20.35 -7.76 13.30
N ALA A 164 21.17 -7.40 12.35
CA ALA A 164 22.34 -6.58 12.56
C ALA A 164 22.67 -5.78 11.30
N TRP A 165 23.38 -4.67 11.45
CA TRP A 165 24.00 -4.01 10.31
C TRP A 165 25.10 -4.86 9.70
N PRO A 166 25.41 -4.72 8.39
CA PRO A 166 26.53 -5.39 7.76
C PRO A 166 27.84 -5.15 8.48
N GLY A 167 28.36 -6.18 9.15
CA GLY A 167 29.59 -6.11 9.93
C GLY A 167 30.88 -6.38 9.13
N THR A 168 30.75 -6.68 7.84
CA THR A 168 31.86 -6.92 6.89
C THR A 168 31.58 -6.22 5.57
N ASP A 169 32.62 -5.97 4.79
CA ASP A 169 32.46 -5.40 3.43
C ASP A 169 31.66 -6.36 2.52
N GLU A 170 31.81 -7.67 2.71
CA GLU A 170 31.06 -8.69 1.98
C GLU A 170 29.56 -8.59 2.26
N HIS A 171 29.15 -8.53 3.52
CA HIS A 171 27.74 -8.34 3.90
C HIS A 171 27.19 -6.99 3.41
N ALA A 172 28.00 -5.91 3.44
CA ALA A 172 27.56 -4.61 2.93
C ALA A 172 27.35 -4.63 1.41
N LEU A 173 28.19 -5.35 0.68
CA LEU A 173 28.04 -5.53 -0.76
C LEU A 173 26.86 -6.43 -1.11
N ALA A 174 26.62 -7.50 -0.35
CA ALA A 174 25.45 -8.38 -0.51
C ALA A 174 24.17 -7.58 -0.25
N PHE A 175 24.05 -6.91 0.90
CA PHE A 175 22.90 -6.04 1.21
C PHE A 175 22.59 -5.05 0.09
N LYS A 176 23.62 -4.36 -0.42
CA LYS A 176 23.45 -3.36 -1.49
C LYS A 176 23.07 -3.97 -2.83
N ASN A 177 23.86 -4.97 -3.29
CA ASN A 177 23.82 -5.44 -4.68
C ASN A 177 22.88 -6.64 -4.87
N GLU A 178 22.43 -7.27 -3.80
CA GLU A 178 21.55 -8.42 -3.84
C GLU A 178 20.22 -8.08 -3.18
N LEU A 179 20.13 -7.94 -1.86
CA LEU A 179 18.86 -7.68 -1.17
C LEU A 179 18.19 -6.37 -1.65
N CYS A 180 18.88 -5.23 -1.57
CA CYS A 180 18.29 -3.97 -2.01
C CYS A 180 18.10 -3.91 -3.53
N GLN A 181 18.97 -4.53 -4.31
CA GLN A 181 18.84 -4.60 -5.76
C GLN A 181 17.66 -5.49 -6.19
N LYS A 182 17.33 -6.53 -5.41
CA LYS A 182 16.12 -7.33 -5.65
C LYS A 182 14.87 -6.44 -5.56
N LEU A 183 14.72 -5.63 -4.51
CA LEU A 183 13.61 -4.68 -4.39
C LEU A 183 13.53 -3.71 -5.60
N VAL A 184 14.68 -3.23 -6.11
CA VAL A 184 14.71 -2.41 -7.34
C VAL A 184 14.21 -3.21 -8.53
N THR A 185 14.56 -4.47 -8.64
CA THR A 185 14.14 -5.35 -9.74
C THR A 185 12.62 -5.61 -9.68
N ASP A 186 12.10 -5.94 -8.51
CA ASP A 186 10.68 -6.27 -8.31
C ASP A 186 9.79 -5.05 -8.56
N THR A 187 10.16 -3.90 -7.97
CA THR A 187 9.45 -2.64 -8.19
C THR A 187 9.57 -2.13 -9.64
N GLY A 188 10.69 -2.36 -10.31
CA GLY A 188 10.85 -2.06 -11.73
C GLY A 188 10.03 -2.98 -12.64
N THR A 189 9.85 -4.24 -12.24
CA THR A 189 8.97 -5.20 -12.92
C THR A 189 7.51 -4.76 -12.79
N LEU A 190 7.10 -4.33 -11.60
CA LEU A 190 5.78 -3.76 -11.37
C LEU A 190 5.54 -2.54 -12.27
N GLU A 191 6.46 -1.57 -12.27
CA GLU A 191 6.36 -0.36 -13.08
C GLU A 191 6.23 -0.70 -14.58
N ALA A 192 7.02 -1.65 -15.07
CA ALA A 192 6.99 -2.09 -16.47
C ALA A 192 5.71 -2.84 -16.86
N GLN A 193 5.05 -3.51 -15.91
CA GLN A 193 3.80 -4.24 -16.13
C GLN A 193 2.56 -3.38 -15.89
N TRP A 194 2.70 -2.22 -15.25
CA TRP A 194 1.60 -1.33 -14.97
C TRP A 194 1.04 -0.71 -16.25
N ALA A 195 -0.10 -1.18 -16.70
CA ALA A 195 -0.76 -0.74 -17.91
C ALA A 195 -2.29 -0.80 -17.75
N PRO A 196 -3.08 0.03 -18.45
CA PRO A 196 -4.55 -0.04 -18.38
C PRO A 196 -5.12 -1.44 -18.65
N SER A 197 -4.46 -2.23 -19.50
CA SER A 197 -4.88 -3.60 -19.82
C SER A 197 -4.65 -4.61 -18.68
N ALA A 198 -3.87 -4.28 -17.68
CA ALA A 198 -3.64 -5.11 -16.49
C ALA A 198 -4.68 -4.85 -15.37
N ILE A 199 -5.49 -3.80 -15.50
CA ILE A 199 -6.44 -3.40 -14.46
C ILE A 199 -7.73 -4.20 -14.60
N ASP A 200 -7.99 -5.07 -13.63
CA ASP A 200 -9.28 -5.70 -13.38
C ASP A 200 -10.05 -4.89 -12.33
N LEU A 201 -11.17 -4.31 -12.73
CA LEU A 201 -11.98 -3.44 -11.86
C LEU A 201 -12.62 -4.21 -10.70
N GLN A 202 -13.09 -5.45 -10.94
CA GLN A 202 -13.64 -6.30 -9.88
C GLN A 202 -12.55 -6.61 -8.86
N GLY A 203 -11.41 -7.15 -9.31
CA GLY A 203 -10.30 -7.51 -8.44
C GLY A 203 -9.75 -6.30 -7.67
N SER A 204 -9.60 -5.15 -8.34
CA SER A 204 -9.15 -3.92 -7.68
C SER A 204 -10.15 -3.44 -6.61
N PHE A 205 -11.45 -3.50 -6.89
CA PHE A 205 -12.47 -3.06 -5.91
C PHE A 205 -12.53 -4.01 -4.71
N ASP A 206 -12.43 -5.31 -4.95
CA ASP A 206 -12.36 -6.34 -3.90
C ASP A 206 -11.13 -6.15 -3.01
N GLY A 207 -9.97 -5.84 -3.60
CA GLY A 207 -8.75 -5.55 -2.86
C GLY A 207 -8.87 -4.31 -1.97
N LEU A 208 -9.55 -3.24 -2.45
CA LEU A 208 -9.84 -2.08 -1.58
C LEU A 208 -10.71 -2.46 -0.38
N ILE A 209 -11.69 -3.34 -0.56
CA ILE A 209 -12.55 -3.81 0.53
C ILE A 209 -11.75 -4.68 1.49
N ALA A 210 -10.92 -5.61 0.98
CA ALA A 210 -10.03 -6.46 1.75
C ALA A 210 -9.11 -5.61 2.62
N LEU A 211 -8.40 -4.66 2.03
CA LEU A 211 -7.50 -3.76 2.75
C LEU A 211 -8.19 -2.97 3.87
N MET A 212 -9.43 -2.52 3.65
CA MET A 212 -10.21 -1.88 4.72
C MET A 212 -10.65 -2.87 5.80
N ASN A 213 -10.96 -4.11 5.45
CA ASN A 213 -11.28 -5.14 6.43
C ASN A 213 -10.08 -5.52 7.31
N GLU A 214 -8.87 -5.52 6.75
CA GLU A 214 -7.61 -5.83 7.43
C GLU A 214 -7.17 -4.77 8.43
N GLN A 215 -7.64 -3.52 8.31
CA GLN A 215 -7.21 -2.41 9.20
C GLN A 215 -7.34 -2.76 10.70
N ARG A 216 -8.37 -3.52 11.09
CA ARG A 216 -8.56 -3.97 12.48
C ARG A 216 -7.50 -4.99 12.90
N GLU A 217 -7.08 -5.85 11.97
CA GLU A 217 -6.04 -6.85 12.22
C GLU A 217 -4.68 -6.18 12.31
N LYS A 218 -4.37 -5.27 11.39
CA LYS A 218 -3.14 -4.46 11.41
C LYS A 218 -2.97 -3.75 12.77
N VAL A 219 -4.03 -3.17 13.33
CA VAL A 219 -4.00 -2.59 14.69
C VAL A 219 -3.81 -3.66 15.76
N ASN A 220 -4.53 -4.80 15.68
CA ASN A 220 -4.47 -5.84 16.70
C ASN A 220 -3.11 -6.55 16.76
N LYS A 221 -2.43 -6.69 15.62
CA LYS A 221 -1.09 -7.30 15.52
C LYS A 221 -0.02 -6.59 16.35
N ALA A 222 -0.20 -5.31 16.69
CA ALA A 222 0.68 -4.63 17.63
C ALA A 222 0.68 -5.26 19.03
N ALA A 223 -0.39 -5.97 19.42
CA ALA A 223 -0.47 -6.66 20.72
C ALA A 223 0.27 -8.01 20.74
N SER A 224 0.71 -8.50 19.59
CA SER A 224 1.54 -9.71 19.44
C SER A 224 2.90 -9.42 18.81
N GLU A 225 3.25 -8.15 18.65
CA GLU A 225 4.50 -7.69 18.02
C GLU A 225 4.63 -8.11 16.52
N GLU A 226 3.51 -8.49 15.91
CA GLU A 226 3.43 -8.92 14.50
C GLU A 226 2.97 -7.80 13.58
N GLU A 227 2.97 -6.55 14.04
CA GLU A 227 2.63 -5.39 13.22
C GLU A 227 3.57 -5.25 12.01
N GLU A 228 3.09 -4.61 10.95
CA GLU A 228 3.82 -4.57 9.67
C GLU A 228 5.17 -3.88 9.78
N SER A 229 5.20 -2.57 9.98
CA SER A 229 6.44 -1.80 10.08
C SER A 229 6.96 -1.75 11.54
N ARG A 230 7.13 -2.94 12.13
CA ARG A 230 7.48 -3.11 13.55
C ARG A 230 8.91 -2.68 13.91
N TYR A 231 9.84 -2.71 12.97
CA TYR A 231 11.22 -2.31 13.25
C TYR A 231 11.38 -0.78 13.18
N ALA A 232 10.73 -0.14 12.23
CA ALA A 232 10.68 1.31 12.09
C ALA A 232 9.62 1.97 12.98
N GLN A 233 8.75 1.19 13.65
CA GLN A 233 7.62 1.67 14.46
C GLN A 233 6.72 2.62 13.65
N ARG A 234 6.26 2.17 12.46
CA ARG A 234 5.59 3.01 11.50
C ARG A 234 4.18 2.56 11.12
N THR A 235 3.67 1.46 11.63
CA THR A 235 2.40 0.86 11.22
C THR A 235 1.21 1.84 11.26
N MET A 236 1.22 2.83 12.16
CA MET A 236 0.18 3.86 12.19
C MET A 236 0.22 4.77 10.95
N ALA A 237 1.42 5.07 10.42
CA ALA A 237 1.55 5.79 9.17
C ALA A 237 1.10 4.94 7.98
N ASP A 238 1.40 3.65 7.98
CA ASP A 238 1.02 2.70 6.93
C ASP A 238 -0.50 2.63 6.79
N ILE A 239 -1.25 2.43 7.88
CA ILE A 239 -2.71 2.41 7.82
C ILE A 239 -3.36 3.75 7.41
N ARG A 240 -2.69 4.89 7.67
CA ARG A 240 -3.10 6.19 7.12
C ARG A 240 -2.89 6.27 5.61
N ASP A 241 -1.74 5.78 5.12
CA ASP A 241 -1.44 5.71 3.69
C ASP A 241 -2.39 4.74 2.97
N ASN A 242 -2.72 3.57 3.56
CA ASN A 242 -3.75 2.63 3.08
C ASN A 242 -5.10 3.32 2.89
N LEU A 243 -5.57 4.03 3.92
CA LEU A 243 -6.84 4.76 3.83
C LEU A 243 -6.82 5.85 2.76
N SER A 244 -5.69 6.57 2.65
CA SER A 244 -5.50 7.61 1.63
C SER A 244 -5.56 7.04 0.22
N GLY A 245 -4.86 5.94 -0.04
CA GLY A 245 -4.89 5.21 -1.31
C GLY A 245 -6.28 4.69 -1.65
N THR A 246 -6.93 4.03 -0.68
CA THR A 246 -8.30 3.52 -0.84
C THR A 246 -9.28 4.64 -1.18
N LYS A 247 -9.24 5.77 -0.48
CA LYS A 247 -10.11 6.95 -0.77
C LYS A 247 -9.85 7.49 -2.18
N LYS A 248 -8.58 7.54 -2.60
CA LYS A 248 -8.17 8.01 -3.93
C LYS A 248 -8.75 7.13 -5.03
N ILE A 249 -8.58 5.81 -4.91
CA ILE A 249 -9.05 4.85 -5.92
C ILE A 249 -10.57 4.75 -5.90
N TYR A 250 -11.20 4.59 -4.74
CA TYR A 250 -12.67 4.60 -4.61
C TYR A 250 -13.28 5.85 -5.22
N GLY A 251 -12.61 7.00 -5.11
CA GLY A 251 -13.02 8.26 -5.70
C GLY A 251 -13.26 8.21 -7.20
N LEU A 252 -12.57 7.31 -7.92
CA LEU A 252 -12.71 7.12 -9.36
C LEU A 252 -14.04 6.42 -9.73
N PHE A 253 -14.54 5.56 -8.85
CA PHE A 253 -15.81 4.84 -9.05
C PHE A 253 -17.06 5.70 -8.73
N ARG A 254 -16.91 6.76 -7.96
CA ARG A 254 -18.04 7.59 -7.48
C ARG A 254 -18.92 8.19 -8.60
N PRO A 255 -18.36 8.72 -9.72
CA PRO A 255 -19.18 9.20 -10.83
C PRO A 255 -20.08 8.11 -11.42
N TRP A 256 -19.56 6.90 -11.56
CA TRP A 256 -20.31 5.74 -12.04
C TRP A 256 -21.36 5.27 -11.02
N LEU A 257 -20.96 5.10 -9.77
CA LEU A 257 -21.86 4.77 -8.67
C LEU A 257 -23.02 5.79 -8.56
N GLY A 258 -22.74 7.07 -8.75
CA GLY A 258 -23.75 8.14 -8.74
C GLY A 258 -24.84 8.04 -9.81
N THR A 259 -24.67 7.18 -10.83
CA THR A 259 -25.67 6.88 -11.86
C THR A 259 -26.65 5.77 -11.44
N LYS A 260 -26.32 5.01 -10.40
CA LYS A 260 -27.13 3.89 -9.89
C LYS A 260 -28.25 4.41 -8.97
N SER A 261 -29.33 3.62 -8.83
CA SER A 261 -30.55 4.06 -8.13
C SER A 261 -30.30 4.55 -6.71
N ASP A 262 -29.51 3.81 -5.92
CA ASP A 262 -29.17 4.14 -4.53
C ASP A 262 -27.72 4.63 -4.37
N GLY A 263 -27.01 4.81 -5.49
CA GLY A 263 -25.57 5.03 -5.51
C GLY A 263 -25.10 6.23 -4.71
N LYS A 264 -25.86 7.34 -4.73
CA LYS A 264 -25.51 8.54 -3.94
C LYS A 264 -25.65 8.33 -2.44
N ALA A 265 -26.62 7.54 -1.99
CA ALA A 265 -26.80 7.23 -0.58
C ALA A 265 -25.68 6.30 -0.11
N VAL A 266 -25.38 5.26 -0.88
CA VAL A 266 -24.27 4.34 -0.62
C VAL A 266 -22.91 5.08 -0.58
N ASP A 267 -22.64 5.95 -1.55
CA ASP A 267 -21.45 6.81 -1.56
C ASP A 267 -21.35 7.68 -0.30
N GLY A 268 -22.47 8.25 0.13
CA GLY A 268 -22.52 9.05 1.36
C GLY A 268 -22.13 8.25 2.60
N ASP A 269 -22.60 7.01 2.72
CA ASP A 269 -22.26 6.11 3.83
C ASP A 269 -20.77 5.75 3.82
N VAL A 270 -20.21 5.41 2.63
CA VAL A 270 -18.77 5.09 2.48
C VAL A 270 -17.91 6.30 2.86
N GLN A 271 -18.24 7.50 2.37
CA GLN A 271 -17.49 8.70 2.71
C GLN A 271 -17.54 9.00 4.21
N ALA A 272 -18.70 8.85 4.85
CA ALA A 272 -18.83 9.03 6.29
C ALA A 272 -17.99 8.03 7.09
N ALA A 273 -17.92 6.76 6.65
CA ALA A 273 -17.07 5.74 7.27
C ALA A 273 -15.58 6.05 7.12
N PHE A 274 -15.15 6.47 5.93
CA PHE A 274 -13.76 6.89 5.68
C PHE A 274 -13.37 8.13 6.51
N ASP A 275 -14.28 9.08 6.67
CA ASP A 275 -14.03 10.27 7.49
C ASP A 275 -13.95 9.90 8.98
N GLY A 276 -14.74 8.93 9.42
CA GLY A 276 -14.65 8.36 10.77
C GLY A 276 -13.31 7.68 11.03
N LEU A 277 -12.83 6.84 10.09
CA LEU A 277 -11.49 6.23 10.15
C LEU A 277 -10.40 7.29 10.17
N ALA A 278 -10.45 8.25 9.26
CA ALA A 278 -9.47 9.32 9.21
C ALA A 278 -9.40 10.11 10.53
N ALA A 279 -10.55 10.37 11.17
CA ALA A 279 -10.60 11.04 12.46
C ALA A 279 -9.98 10.18 13.58
N ALA A 280 -10.23 8.86 13.60
CA ALA A 280 -9.63 7.94 14.55
C ALA A 280 -8.11 7.90 14.39
N TYR A 281 -7.61 7.84 13.15
CA TYR A 281 -6.18 7.83 12.86
C TYR A 281 -5.50 9.16 13.19
N ALA A 282 -6.19 10.27 12.98
CA ALA A 282 -5.66 11.61 13.32
C ALA A 282 -5.59 11.86 14.85
N ALA A 283 -6.36 11.12 15.64
CA ALA A 283 -6.30 11.22 17.11
C ALA A 283 -5.04 10.55 17.71
N VAL A 284 -4.35 9.72 16.95
CA VAL A 284 -3.09 9.08 17.37
C VAL A 284 -1.91 9.96 16.97
N GLU A 285 -1.08 10.33 17.93
CA GLU A 285 0.15 11.08 17.67
C GLU A 285 1.29 10.14 17.22
N GLY A 286 2.07 10.60 16.25
CA GLY A 286 3.23 9.84 15.73
C GLY A 286 2.85 8.76 14.70
N ASP A 287 3.82 7.92 14.39
CA ASP A 287 3.74 6.91 13.33
C ASP A 287 3.63 5.47 13.84
N ALA A 288 3.84 5.26 15.15
CA ALA A 288 3.66 3.96 15.80
C ALA A 288 2.22 3.75 16.27
N ILE A 289 1.78 2.51 16.30
CA ILE A 289 0.56 2.12 17.03
C ILE A 289 0.75 2.42 18.53
N PRO A 290 -0.26 2.94 19.25
CA PRO A 290 -0.18 3.10 20.68
C PRO A 290 0.10 1.76 21.36
N VAL A 291 0.96 1.79 22.41
CA VAL A 291 1.37 0.56 23.13
C VAL A 291 0.14 -0.18 23.66
N PRO A 292 -0.04 -1.45 23.29
CA PRO A 292 -1.12 -2.28 23.82
C PRO A 292 -0.97 -2.52 25.33
N PRO A 293 -2.07 -2.57 26.09
CA PRO A 293 -1.99 -2.99 27.49
C PRO A 293 -1.57 -4.46 27.60
N ALA A 294 -0.77 -4.78 28.62
CA ALA A 294 -0.19 -6.13 28.81
C ALA A 294 -1.24 -7.25 28.99
N ASP A 295 -2.47 -6.89 29.39
CA ASP A 295 -3.61 -7.81 29.52
C ASP A 295 -4.57 -7.75 28.33
N TRP A 296 -4.09 -7.26 27.16
CA TRP A 296 -4.93 -7.13 25.97
C TRP A 296 -5.44 -8.50 25.48
N SER A 297 -6.71 -8.55 25.12
CA SER A 297 -7.34 -9.66 24.43
C SER A 297 -8.35 -9.12 23.44
N SER A 298 -8.17 -9.40 22.16
CA SER A 298 -9.11 -8.97 21.11
C SER A 298 -10.48 -9.65 21.19
N GLU A 299 -10.54 -10.86 21.79
CA GLU A 299 -11.78 -11.61 21.96
C GLU A 299 -12.61 -11.08 23.16
N SER A 300 -11.96 -10.62 24.21
CA SER A 300 -12.60 -10.22 25.46
C SER A 300 -11.84 -9.08 26.14
N PRO A 301 -11.73 -7.90 25.51
CA PRO A 301 -10.97 -6.81 26.09
C PRO A 301 -11.65 -6.30 27.35
N SER A 302 -10.84 -6.04 28.40
CA SER A 302 -11.35 -5.48 29.65
C SER A 302 -11.78 -4.01 29.43
N ALA A 303 -12.70 -3.51 30.27
CA ALA A 303 -13.09 -2.09 30.21
C ALA A 303 -11.91 -1.13 30.44
N ALA A 304 -10.92 -1.55 31.24
CA ALA A 304 -9.70 -0.80 31.46
C ALA A 304 -8.80 -0.77 30.21
N ALA A 305 -8.66 -1.93 29.54
CA ALA A 305 -7.91 -2.03 28.28
C ALA A 305 -8.53 -1.20 27.15
N LEU A 306 -9.86 -1.21 27.04
CA LEU A 306 -10.60 -0.38 26.07
C LEU A 306 -10.48 1.13 26.31
N ALA A 307 -10.18 1.56 27.52
CA ALA A 307 -10.00 2.97 27.88
C ALA A 307 -8.55 3.48 27.67
N THR A 308 -7.66 2.64 27.15
CA THR A 308 -6.30 3.04 26.77
C THR A 308 -6.29 3.65 25.35
N PRO A 309 -5.27 4.44 24.96
CA PRO A 309 -5.15 4.93 23.59
C PRO A 309 -5.19 3.81 22.53
N PHE A 310 -4.58 2.65 22.81
CA PHE A 310 -4.68 1.47 21.97
C PHE A 310 -6.11 0.92 21.87
N GLY A 311 -6.79 0.77 23.02
CA GLY A 311 -8.17 0.26 23.06
C GLY A 311 -9.18 1.20 22.40
N GLU A 312 -8.98 2.51 22.51
CA GLU A 312 -9.79 3.52 21.82
C GLU A 312 -9.59 3.44 20.29
N LEU A 313 -8.35 3.36 19.82
CA LEU A 313 -8.03 3.15 18.41
C LEU A 313 -8.64 1.85 17.88
N TYR A 314 -8.38 0.73 18.56
CA TYR A 314 -8.93 -0.59 18.19
C TYR A 314 -10.46 -0.56 18.08
N THR A 315 -11.14 0.02 19.07
CA THR A 315 -12.60 0.13 19.09
C THR A 315 -13.13 0.96 17.92
N ALA A 316 -12.48 2.10 17.64
CA ALA A 316 -12.88 2.98 16.56
C ALA A 316 -12.67 2.30 15.19
N VAL A 317 -11.53 1.65 14.98
CA VAL A 317 -11.23 0.92 13.74
C VAL A 317 -12.18 -0.26 13.57
N GLN A 318 -12.35 -1.11 14.59
CA GLN A 318 -13.29 -2.24 14.57
C GLN A 318 -14.69 -1.79 14.17
N ALA A 319 -15.18 -0.69 14.75
CA ALA A 319 -16.50 -0.17 14.44
C ALA A 319 -16.62 0.38 13.01
N ALA A 320 -15.54 0.94 12.49
CA ALA A 320 -15.53 1.56 11.17
C ALA A 320 -15.37 0.57 10.02
N VAL A 321 -14.81 -0.64 10.28
CA VAL A 321 -14.54 -1.64 9.22
C VAL A 321 -15.32 -2.94 9.38
N ASP A 322 -16.05 -3.18 10.47
CA ASP A 322 -16.81 -4.42 10.70
C ASP A 322 -17.78 -4.70 9.54
N PRO A 323 -17.59 -5.78 8.75
CA PRO A 323 -18.44 -6.09 7.59
C PRO A 323 -19.91 -6.37 7.95
N ASN A 324 -20.19 -6.71 9.22
CA ASN A 324 -21.54 -7.00 9.71
C ASN A 324 -22.23 -5.75 10.29
N ARG A 325 -21.52 -4.62 10.35
CA ARG A 325 -22.07 -3.38 10.89
C ARG A 325 -22.57 -2.48 9.76
N PRO A 326 -23.89 -2.23 9.68
CA PRO A 326 -24.44 -1.29 8.69
C PRO A 326 -23.77 0.09 8.79
N GLY A 327 -23.30 0.62 7.66
CA GLY A 327 -22.63 1.91 7.56
C GLY A 327 -21.14 1.89 7.92
N SER A 328 -20.53 0.71 8.13
CA SER A 328 -19.07 0.59 8.13
C SER A 328 -18.51 0.77 6.72
N ALA A 329 -17.19 1.00 6.61
CA ALA A 329 -16.52 1.11 5.32
C ALA A 329 -16.70 -0.15 4.47
N VAL A 330 -16.50 -1.33 5.07
CA VAL A 330 -16.63 -2.62 4.36
C VAL A 330 -18.08 -2.88 3.94
N ASP A 331 -19.08 -2.64 4.82
CA ASP A 331 -20.51 -2.76 4.44
C ASP A 331 -20.85 -1.78 3.30
N GLY A 332 -20.48 -0.52 3.44
CA GLY A 332 -20.74 0.50 2.43
C GLY A 332 -20.10 0.20 1.08
N MET A 333 -18.83 -0.22 1.07
CA MET A 333 -18.13 -0.58 -0.15
C MET A 333 -18.69 -1.85 -0.79
N ASN A 334 -19.11 -2.86 0.00
CA ASN A 334 -19.82 -4.02 -0.52
C ASN A 334 -21.15 -3.63 -1.20
N ARG A 335 -21.91 -2.71 -0.63
CA ARG A 335 -23.13 -2.19 -1.27
C ARG A 335 -22.80 -1.42 -2.55
N ALA A 336 -21.71 -0.68 -2.57
CA ALA A 336 -21.22 0.00 -3.77
C ALA A 336 -20.80 -1.01 -4.86
N ALA A 337 -20.07 -2.08 -4.52
CA ALA A 337 -19.74 -3.16 -5.42
C ALA A 337 -20.99 -3.75 -6.11
N ILE A 338 -21.98 -4.14 -5.32
CA ILE A 338 -23.26 -4.67 -5.83
C ILE A 338 -23.96 -3.67 -6.74
N ALA A 339 -24.00 -2.39 -6.38
CA ALA A 339 -24.63 -1.34 -7.19
C ALA A 339 -23.91 -1.14 -8.54
N LEU A 340 -22.59 -1.32 -8.58
CA LEU A 340 -21.78 -1.27 -9.80
C LEU A 340 -21.89 -2.55 -10.65
N GLY A 341 -22.49 -3.62 -10.13
CA GLY A 341 -22.62 -4.91 -10.82
C GLY A 341 -21.47 -5.86 -10.52
N PHE A 342 -20.62 -5.54 -9.53
CA PHE A 342 -19.56 -6.41 -9.04
C PHE A 342 -20.09 -7.47 -8.07
N GLN A 343 -19.31 -8.49 -7.82
CA GLN A 343 -19.61 -9.47 -6.79
C GLN A 343 -19.39 -8.85 -5.41
N GLN A 344 -20.09 -9.37 -4.40
CA GLN A 344 -19.85 -8.99 -3.02
C GLN A 344 -18.54 -9.63 -2.54
N PHE A 345 -17.68 -8.83 -1.94
CA PHE A 345 -16.51 -9.34 -1.22
C PHE A 345 -16.96 -10.12 0.02
N VAL A 346 -16.40 -11.30 0.21
CA VAL A 346 -16.61 -12.18 1.38
C VAL A 346 -15.27 -12.31 2.10
N PRO A 347 -15.13 -11.80 3.36
CA PRO A 347 -13.88 -11.85 4.13
C PRO A 347 -13.39 -13.25 4.40
#